data_79cc8d935e4ff82e79d422b886106c64
#
_entry.id   79cc8d935e4ff82e79d422b886106c64
#
_cell.length_a   1.000
_cell.length_b   1.000
_cell.length_c   1.000
_cell.angle_alpha   90.00
_cell.angle_beta   90.00
_cell.angle_gamma   90.00
#
_symmetry.space_group_name_H-M   'P 1'
#
loop_
_entity.id
_entity.type
_entity.pdbx_description
1 polymer ?
#
loop_
_entity_poly.entity_id
_entity_poly.type
_entity_poly.pdbx_seq_one_letter_code
_entity_poly.pdbx_strand_id
1 'polypeptide(L)'
;MLEVIEYNKSAFKHKICEEDIRWAFFHYQYDGPIENMKNKYIRIGFDRTGNLLEIMYNEIDDHTVNIFHAMGCRSIYYPLLNI
;
A
#
# COMPACT_ATOMS: atom_id res chain seq x y z
N MET A 1 17.75 -0.29 0.24
CA MET A 1 17.60 -1.73 0.12
C MET A 1 16.38 -2.10 -0.69
N LEU A 2 16.51 -3.07 -1.59
CA LEU A 2 15.42 -3.53 -2.43
C LEU A 2 14.50 -4.44 -1.62
N GLU A 3 13.20 -4.14 -1.63
CA GLU A 3 12.20 -4.98 -0.98
C GLU A 3 11.65 -6.00 -1.95
N VAL A 4 11.42 -7.20 -1.46
CA VAL A 4 10.71 -8.24 -2.21
C VAL A 4 9.24 -8.13 -1.85
N ILE A 5 8.38 -8.05 -2.85
CA ILE A 5 6.94 -7.93 -2.64
C ILE A 5 6.27 -9.24 -3.00
N GLU A 6 5.55 -9.80 -2.04
CA GLU A 6 4.59 -10.87 -2.29
C GLU A 6 3.20 -10.26 -2.31
N TYR A 7 2.31 -10.83 -3.11
CA TYR A 7 0.95 -10.34 -3.24
C TYR A 7 -0.03 -11.40 -2.80
N ASN A 8 -0.87 -11.08 -1.83
CA ASN A 8 -2.02 -11.90 -1.51
C ASN A 8 -3.08 -11.67 -2.58
N LYS A 9 -3.90 -12.68 -2.88
CA LYS A 9 -4.99 -12.54 -3.86
C LYS A 9 -5.89 -11.34 -3.55
N SER A 10 -6.11 -11.06 -2.28
CA SER A 10 -6.96 -9.94 -1.86
C SER A 10 -6.44 -8.58 -2.32
N ALA A 11 -5.14 -8.48 -2.63
CA ALA A 11 -4.57 -7.23 -3.15
C ALA A 11 -5.18 -6.84 -4.50
N PHE A 12 -5.73 -7.80 -5.23
CA PHE A 12 -6.28 -7.56 -6.57
C PHE A 12 -7.81 -7.48 -6.59
N LYS A 13 -8.44 -7.53 -5.43
CA LYS A 13 -9.90 -7.52 -5.32
C LYS A 13 -10.54 -6.30 -5.96
N HIS A 14 -9.87 -5.15 -5.88
CA HIS A 14 -10.39 -3.88 -6.39
C HIS A 14 -9.88 -3.57 -7.80
N LYS A 15 -9.27 -4.57 -8.47
CA LYS A 15 -8.89 -4.51 -9.88
C LYS A 15 -7.83 -3.46 -10.20
N ILE A 16 -6.97 -3.17 -9.24
CA ILE A 16 -5.77 -2.38 -9.50
C ILE A 16 -4.70 -3.34 -10.02
N CYS A 17 -4.05 -3.02 -11.13
CA CYS A 17 -3.05 -3.91 -11.69
C CYS A 17 -1.76 -3.91 -10.85
N GLU A 18 -1.02 -4.99 -10.93
CA GLU A 18 0.18 -5.17 -10.11
C GLU A 18 1.19 -4.04 -10.31
N GLU A 19 1.39 -3.59 -11.57
CA GLU A 19 2.36 -2.54 -11.87
C GLU A 19 2.00 -1.22 -11.17
N ASP A 20 0.71 -0.90 -11.08
CA ASP A 20 0.29 0.33 -10.40
C ASP A 20 0.41 0.20 -8.90
N ILE A 21 0.11 -0.97 -8.35
CA ILE A 21 0.30 -1.21 -6.91
C ILE A 21 1.78 -1.06 -6.57
N ARG A 22 2.65 -1.70 -7.36
CA ARG A 22 4.09 -1.65 -7.14
C ARG A 22 4.63 -0.23 -7.26
N TRP A 23 4.20 0.51 -8.27
CA TRP A 23 4.62 1.90 -8.45
C TRP A 23 4.26 2.75 -7.25
N ALA A 24 2.99 2.69 -6.83
CA ALA A 24 2.50 3.47 -5.68
C ALA A 24 3.21 3.05 -4.40
N PHE A 25 3.51 1.77 -4.25
CA PHE A 25 4.19 1.25 -3.06
C PHE A 25 5.59 1.85 -2.92
N PHE A 26 6.32 1.99 -4.01
CA PHE A 26 7.68 2.52 -3.97
C PHE A 26 7.75 4.05 -4.08
N HIS A 27 6.67 4.70 -4.48
CA HIS A 27 6.60 6.17 -4.62
C HIS A 27 5.55 6.74 -3.68
N TYR A 28 5.58 6.30 -2.44
CA TYR A 28 4.54 6.65 -1.48
C TYR A 28 4.72 8.06 -0.91
N GLN A 29 3.61 8.64 -0.48
CA GLN A 29 3.55 9.92 0.22
C GLN A 29 3.47 9.71 1.74
N TYR A 30 2.90 8.60 2.17
CA TYR A 30 2.74 8.27 3.58
C TYR A 30 2.97 6.78 3.78
N ASP A 31 3.62 6.44 4.90
CA ASP A 31 3.77 5.06 5.35
C ASP A 31 3.69 5.05 6.88
N GLY A 32 2.89 4.15 7.42
CA GLY A 32 2.78 4.04 8.87
C GLY A 32 1.96 2.83 9.28
N PRO A 33 1.96 2.54 10.60
CA PRO A 33 1.22 1.40 11.12
C PRO A 33 -0.28 1.63 11.05
N ILE A 34 -1.02 0.54 10.93
CA ILE A 34 -2.47 0.58 11.07
C ILE A 34 -2.78 0.45 12.55
N GLU A 35 -3.53 1.41 13.08
CA GLU A 35 -3.86 1.47 14.50
C GLU A 35 -4.55 0.18 14.95
N ASN A 36 -4.13 -0.34 16.10
CA ASN A 36 -4.67 -1.54 16.73
C ASN A 36 -4.45 -2.83 15.93
N MET A 37 -3.57 -2.82 14.93
CA MET A 37 -3.27 -4.01 14.13
C MET A 37 -1.77 -4.27 14.12
N LYS A 38 -1.37 -5.32 14.84
CA LYS A 38 0.05 -5.67 14.94
C LYS A 38 0.59 -6.11 13.59
N ASN A 39 1.78 -5.61 13.24
CA ASN A 39 2.49 -5.96 12.00
C ASN A 39 1.64 -5.71 10.74
N LYS A 40 0.84 -4.64 10.76
CA LYS A 40 0.11 -4.23 9.57
C LYS A 40 0.32 -2.74 9.36
N TYR A 41 0.53 -2.38 8.09
CA TYR A 41 0.93 -1.02 7.70
C TYR A 41 0.12 -0.55 6.53
N ILE A 42 0.02 0.77 6.38
CA ILE A 42 -0.62 1.38 5.23
C ILE A 42 0.37 2.31 4.55
N ARG A 43 0.51 2.20 3.24
CA ARG A 43 1.17 3.18 2.38
C ARG A 43 0.14 3.83 1.50
N ILE A 44 0.29 5.13 1.30
CA ILE A 44 -0.58 5.89 0.41
C ILE A 44 0.31 6.55 -0.63
N GLY A 45 0.03 6.29 -1.89
CA GLY A 45 0.85 6.81 -2.97
C GLY A 45 0.09 6.89 -4.28
N PHE A 46 0.60 7.67 -5.22
CA PHE A 46 0.00 7.80 -6.54
C PHE A 46 0.46 6.67 -7.45
N ASP A 47 -0.47 6.16 -8.24
CA ASP A 47 -0.12 5.21 -9.29
C ASP A 47 0.52 5.94 -10.48
N ARG A 48 0.82 5.21 -11.56
CA ARG A 48 1.51 5.77 -12.73
C ARG A 48 0.72 6.85 -13.45
N THR A 49 -0.58 6.91 -13.24
CA THR A 49 -1.45 7.89 -13.90
C THR A 49 -2.01 8.95 -12.95
N GLY A 50 -1.51 8.99 -11.73
CA GLY A 50 -1.88 10.02 -10.78
C GLY A 50 -3.07 9.71 -9.90
N ASN A 51 -3.54 8.47 -9.87
CA ASN A 51 -4.60 8.06 -8.95
C ASN A 51 -4.00 7.72 -7.60
N LEU A 52 -4.58 8.26 -6.55
CA LEU A 52 -4.09 8.01 -5.20
C LEU A 52 -4.60 6.65 -4.72
N LEU A 53 -3.68 5.79 -4.29
CA LEU A 53 -4.00 4.44 -3.82
C LEU A 53 -3.70 4.31 -2.34
N GLU A 54 -4.52 3.53 -1.63
CA GLU A 54 -4.20 3.03 -0.30
C GLU A 54 -3.75 1.58 -0.45
N ILE A 55 -2.60 1.26 0.14
CA ILE A 55 -2.00 -0.08 0.05
C ILE A 55 -1.71 -0.55 1.45
N MET A 56 -2.23 -1.72 1.82
CA MET A 56 -1.96 -2.29 3.12
C MET A 56 -1.09 -3.53 2.99
N TYR A 57 -0.13 -3.65 3.88
CA TYR A 57 0.84 -4.73 3.82
C TYR A 57 1.26 -5.14 5.23
N ASN A 58 1.88 -6.31 5.30
CA ASN A 58 2.56 -6.75 6.51
C ASN A 58 3.98 -7.17 6.16
N GLU A 59 4.86 -7.14 7.14
CA GLU A 59 6.25 -7.57 6.98
C GLU A 59 6.36 -9.07 7.19
N ILE A 60 7.01 -9.75 6.24
CA ILE A 60 7.29 -11.17 6.36
C ILE A 60 8.66 -11.36 7.01
N ASP A 61 9.66 -10.61 6.55
CA ASP A 61 11.01 -10.59 7.12
C ASP A 61 11.65 -9.24 6.80
N ASP A 62 12.95 -9.10 7.04
CA ASP A 62 13.66 -7.82 6.87
C ASP A 62 13.64 -7.29 5.44
N HIS A 63 13.35 -8.13 4.46
CA HIS A 63 13.44 -7.76 3.05
C HIS A 63 12.14 -8.00 2.28
N THR A 64 11.15 -8.62 2.91
CA THR A 64 9.96 -9.11 2.22
C THR A 64 8.71 -8.57 2.87
N VAL A 65 7.83 -8.01 2.05
CA VAL A 65 6.51 -7.57 2.49
C VAL A 65 5.45 -8.34 1.72
N ASN A 66 4.28 -8.49 2.32
CA ASN A 66 3.12 -9.09 1.68
C ASN A 66 2.03 -8.03 1.57
N ILE A 67 1.66 -7.68 0.34
CA ILE A 67 0.57 -6.74 0.10
C ILE A 67 -0.74 -7.51 0.07
N PHE A 68 -1.69 -7.13 0.92
CA PHE A 68 -2.97 -7.83 1.03
C PHE A 68 -4.17 -6.96 0.69
N HIS A 69 -3.96 -5.66 0.41
CA HIS A 69 -5.05 -4.74 0.09
C HIS A 69 -4.52 -3.59 -0.77
N ALA A 70 -5.23 -3.26 -1.83
CA ALA A 70 -4.93 -2.08 -2.65
C ALA A 70 -6.21 -1.59 -3.29
N MET A 71 -6.50 -0.30 -3.15
CA MET A 71 -7.66 0.33 -3.80
C MET A 71 -7.44 1.83 -3.87
N GLY A 72 -8.34 2.52 -4.58
CA GLY A 72 -8.35 3.97 -4.56
C GLY A 72 -8.45 4.46 -3.12
N CYS A 73 -7.64 5.47 -2.78
CA CYS A 73 -7.55 5.95 -1.40
C CYS A 73 -8.88 6.54 -0.95
N ARG A 74 -9.42 6.03 0.15
CA ARG A 74 -10.65 6.52 0.74
C ARG A 74 -10.35 7.78 1.56
N SER A 75 -11.33 8.66 1.61
CA SER A 75 -11.16 9.97 2.24
C SER A 75 -10.83 9.90 3.73
N ILE A 76 -11.18 8.80 4.40
CA ILE A 76 -10.86 8.64 5.82
C ILE A 76 -9.35 8.66 6.08
N TYR A 77 -8.53 8.38 5.05
CA TYR A 77 -7.07 8.38 5.16
C TYR A 77 -6.42 9.68 4.69
N TYR A 78 -7.19 10.62 4.13
CA TYR A 78 -6.63 11.88 3.67
C TYR A 78 -5.93 12.69 4.77
N PRO A 79 -6.42 12.67 6.03
CA PRO A 79 -5.71 13.39 7.09
C PRO A 79 -4.27 12.94 7.30
N LEU A 80 -3.94 11.69 6.96
CA LEU A 80 -2.56 11.19 7.05
C LEU A 80 -1.63 11.91 6.09
N LEU A 81 -2.15 12.51 5.04
CA LEU A 81 -1.40 13.26 4.04
C LEU A 81 -1.39 14.76 4.32
N ASN A 82 -2.00 15.19 5.42
CA ASN A 82 -2.17 16.61 5.75
C ASN A 82 -2.97 17.38 4.70
N ILE A 83 -3.93 16.71 4.13
CA ILE A 83 -4.85 17.32 3.16
C ILE A 83 -6.10 17.80 3.86
#